data_76ff0a1eb796f7924830ce2b5a397d07
#
_entry.id   76ff0a1eb796f7924830ce2b5a397d07
#
_cell.length_a   1.000
_cell.length_b   1.000
_cell.length_c   1.000
_cell.angle_alpha   90.00
_cell.angle_beta   90.00
_cell.angle_gamma   90.00
#
_symmetry.space_group_name_H-M   'P 1'
#
loop_
_entity.id
_entity.type
_entity.pdbx_description
1 polymer ?
#
loop_
_entity_poly.entity_id
_entity_poly.type
_entity_poly.pdbx_seq_one_letter_code
_entity_poly.pdbx_strand_id
1 'polypeptide(L)'
;NSCLTLATENNGAKITTIEGLADGDKLHPMQEAFIKHDAFQCGYCTPGQIMSAVACVKEGKANNPEEIKEYMGGNICRCGAYPNIVEAILEVKKSGVKV
;
A
#
# COMPACT_ATOMS: atom_id res chain seq x y z
N ASN A 1 -4.80 -11.45 -1.78
CA ASN A 1 -6.26 -11.64 -1.56
C ASN A 1 -6.49 -12.57 -0.38
N SER A 2 -6.67 -11.99 0.81
CA SER A 2 -6.85 -12.77 2.03
C SER A 2 -8.10 -13.65 2.00
N CYS A 3 -9.12 -13.24 1.25
CA CYS A 3 -10.35 -14.02 1.11
C CYS A 3 -10.14 -15.36 0.40
N LEU A 4 -9.04 -15.51 -0.35
CA LEU A 4 -8.70 -16.72 -1.07
C LEU A 4 -7.57 -17.51 -0.40
N THR A 5 -7.15 -17.07 0.79
CA THR A 5 -6.01 -17.64 1.52
C THR A 5 -6.51 -18.39 2.76
N LEU A 6 -6.07 -19.65 2.92
CA LEU A 6 -6.41 -20.42 4.11
C LEU A 6 -5.58 -19.95 5.30
N ALA A 7 -6.24 -19.73 6.43
CA ALA A 7 -5.57 -19.30 7.65
C ALA A 7 -4.50 -20.29 8.10
N THR A 8 -4.74 -21.58 7.91
CA THR A 8 -3.80 -22.65 8.30
C THR A 8 -2.50 -22.62 7.53
N GLU A 9 -2.52 -22.09 6.29
CA GLU A 9 -1.30 -21.95 5.47
C GLU A 9 -0.38 -20.86 5.99
N ASN A 10 -0.90 -19.97 6.83
CA ASN A 10 -0.15 -18.84 7.39
C ASN A 10 0.19 -19.03 8.85
N ASN A 11 0.15 -20.28 9.34
CA ASN A 11 0.50 -20.58 10.72
C ASN A 11 1.93 -20.13 11.00
N GLY A 12 2.11 -19.33 12.07
CA GLY A 12 3.41 -18.77 12.41
C GLY A 12 3.77 -17.49 11.68
N ALA A 13 2.97 -17.06 10.70
CA ALA A 13 3.22 -15.82 9.98
C ALA A 13 2.83 -14.61 10.82
N LYS A 14 3.58 -13.52 10.66
CA LYS A 14 3.24 -12.23 11.28
C LYS A 14 2.32 -11.47 10.34
N ILE A 15 1.09 -11.22 10.79
CA ILE A 15 0.08 -10.55 9.97
C ILE A 15 -0.15 -9.14 10.48
N THR A 16 -0.08 -8.16 9.57
CA THR A 16 -0.37 -6.75 9.88
C THR A 16 -1.50 -6.28 9.00
N THR A 17 -2.56 -5.75 9.60
CA THR A 17 -3.68 -5.16 8.87
C THR A 17 -3.55 -3.63 8.86
N ILE A 18 -4.46 -2.97 8.12
CA ILE A 18 -4.44 -1.50 8.00
C ILE A 18 -4.57 -0.81 9.36
N GLU A 19 -5.32 -1.38 10.29
CA GLU A 19 -5.50 -0.81 11.61
C GLU A 19 -4.21 -0.81 12.44
N GLY A 20 -3.30 -1.75 12.16
CA GLY A 20 -2.03 -1.87 12.88
C GLY A 20 -0.90 -1.05 12.29
N LEU A 21 -1.16 -0.32 11.20
CA LEU A 21 -0.10 0.41 10.50
C LEU A 21 0.24 1.74 11.17
N ALA A 22 -0.76 2.46 11.67
CA ALA A 22 -0.55 3.74 12.36
C ALA A 22 0.00 3.52 13.76
N ASP A 23 0.77 4.49 14.27
CA ASP A 23 1.31 4.49 15.62
C ASP A 23 0.47 5.44 16.47
N GLY A 24 -0.57 4.92 17.13
CA GLY A 24 -1.53 5.73 17.88
C GLY A 24 -2.25 6.70 16.95
N ASP A 25 -2.13 8.01 17.26
CA ASP A 25 -2.76 9.05 16.45
C ASP A 25 -1.89 9.47 15.25
N LYS A 26 -0.69 8.91 15.13
CA LYS A 26 0.25 9.26 14.08
C LYS A 26 0.11 8.31 12.90
N LEU A 27 -0.28 8.83 11.75
CA LEU A 27 -0.42 8.03 10.53
C LEU A 27 0.93 7.56 10.00
N HIS A 28 0.94 6.37 9.41
CA HIS A 28 2.10 5.87 8.69
C HIS A 28 2.40 6.80 7.50
N PRO A 29 3.69 6.99 7.12
CA PRO A 29 4.04 7.85 5.99
C PRO A 29 3.31 7.49 4.70
N MET A 30 3.02 6.22 4.45
CA MET A 30 2.29 5.81 3.25
C MET A 30 0.83 6.28 3.31
N GLN A 31 0.20 6.25 4.48
CA GLN A 31 -1.16 6.75 4.65
C GLN A 31 -1.22 8.25 4.38
N GLU A 32 -0.23 9.01 4.89
CA GLU A 32 -0.14 10.44 4.64
C GLU A 32 0.06 10.76 3.16
N ALA A 33 0.91 9.99 2.48
CA ALA A 33 1.15 10.16 1.06
C ALA A 33 -0.11 9.92 0.23
N PHE A 34 -0.89 8.91 0.58
CA PHE A 34 -2.16 8.63 -0.10
C PHE A 34 -3.15 9.79 0.04
N ILE A 35 -3.19 10.40 1.22
CA ILE A 35 -4.05 11.58 1.46
C ILE A 35 -3.54 12.76 0.62
N LYS A 36 -2.24 13.02 0.65
CA LYS A 36 -1.63 14.16 -0.03
C LYS A 36 -1.83 14.10 -1.54
N HIS A 37 -1.76 12.92 -2.14
CA HIS A 37 -1.87 12.75 -3.59
C HIS A 37 -3.27 12.37 -4.04
N ASP A 38 -4.26 12.40 -3.16
CA ASP A 38 -5.63 11.97 -3.47
C ASP A 38 -5.64 10.58 -4.11
N ALA A 39 -4.85 9.67 -3.56
CA ALA A 39 -4.66 8.33 -4.12
C ALA A 39 -5.84 7.40 -3.82
N PHE A 40 -7.02 7.96 -3.65
CA PHE A 40 -8.25 7.22 -3.41
C PHE A 40 -9.44 8.08 -3.84
N GLN A 41 -10.56 7.43 -4.08
CA GLN A 41 -11.82 8.13 -4.36
C GLN A 41 -12.90 7.64 -3.40
N CYS A 42 -13.44 6.43 -3.62
CA CYS A 42 -14.48 5.90 -2.73
C CYS A 42 -13.92 5.31 -1.43
N GLY A 43 -12.65 4.97 -1.38
CA GLY A 43 -11.99 4.42 -0.20
C GLY A 43 -12.15 2.91 -0.03
N TYR A 44 -12.90 2.22 -0.89
CA TYR A 44 -13.17 0.79 -0.72
C TYR A 44 -11.92 -0.07 -0.86
N CYS A 45 -11.10 0.18 -1.89
CA CYS A 45 -9.87 -0.59 -2.12
C CYS A 45 -8.67 -0.05 -1.35
N THR A 46 -8.81 1.11 -0.69
CA THR A 46 -7.71 1.85 -0.11
C THR A 46 -6.91 1.07 0.93
N PRO A 47 -7.53 0.34 1.89
CA PRO A 47 -6.74 -0.43 2.86
C PRO A 47 -5.80 -1.44 2.19
N GLY A 48 -6.28 -2.19 1.22
CA GLY A 48 -5.46 -3.15 0.49
C GLY A 48 -4.37 -2.48 -0.32
N GLN A 49 -4.68 -1.35 -0.97
CA GLN A 49 -3.71 -0.59 -1.75
C GLN A 49 -2.57 -0.08 -0.85
N ILE A 50 -2.90 0.47 0.32
CA ILE A 50 -1.89 0.98 1.25
C ILE A 50 -1.01 -0.15 1.76
N MET A 51 -1.58 -1.29 2.15
CA MET A 51 -0.79 -2.41 2.66
C MET A 51 0.15 -2.97 1.58
N SER A 52 -0.33 -3.10 0.35
CA SER A 52 0.51 -3.53 -0.77
C SER A 52 1.59 -2.51 -1.09
N ALA A 53 1.28 -1.22 -0.97
CA ALA A 53 2.25 -0.14 -1.22
C ALA A 53 3.38 -0.18 -0.19
N VAL A 54 3.07 -0.40 1.09
CA VAL A 54 4.08 -0.54 2.15
C VAL A 54 4.99 -1.73 1.83
N ALA A 55 4.42 -2.87 1.45
CA ALA A 55 5.20 -4.04 1.09
C ALA A 55 6.07 -3.78 -0.14
N CYS A 56 5.56 -3.07 -1.13
CA CYS A 56 6.30 -2.71 -2.33
C CYS A 56 7.58 -1.94 -2.00
N VAL A 57 7.47 -0.94 -1.13
CA VAL A 57 8.63 -0.15 -0.72
C VAL A 57 9.59 -0.98 0.13
N LYS A 58 9.07 -1.79 1.06
CA LYS A 58 9.91 -2.65 1.91
C LYS A 58 10.71 -3.66 1.11
N GLU A 59 10.13 -4.20 0.04
CA GLU A 59 10.79 -5.19 -0.80
C GLU A 59 11.73 -4.57 -1.84
N GLY A 60 11.79 -3.24 -1.92
CA GLY A 60 12.64 -2.56 -2.87
C GLY A 60 12.11 -2.59 -4.31
N LYS A 61 10.81 -2.77 -4.49
CA LYS A 61 10.18 -2.86 -5.81
C LYS A 61 9.61 -1.52 -6.30
N ALA A 62 9.95 -0.41 -5.64
CA ALA A 62 9.41 0.90 -5.97
C ALA A 62 10.44 1.81 -6.63
N ASN A 63 11.31 1.26 -7.48
CA ASN A 63 12.40 2.02 -8.11
C ASN A 63 11.92 2.93 -9.25
N ASN A 64 10.87 2.53 -9.93
CA ASN A 64 10.30 3.33 -11.02
C ASN A 64 8.79 3.06 -11.12
N PRO A 65 8.04 3.92 -11.86
CA PRO A 65 6.59 3.75 -11.96
C PRO A 65 6.15 2.40 -12.53
N GLU A 66 6.92 1.83 -13.44
CA GLU A 66 6.57 0.57 -14.07
C GLU A 66 6.68 -0.60 -13.11
N GLU A 67 7.72 -0.63 -12.27
CA GLU A 67 7.85 -1.64 -11.21
C GLU A 67 6.69 -1.56 -10.22
N ILE A 68 6.30 -0.34 -9.85
CA ILE A 68 5.19 -0.12 -8.94
C ILE A 68 3.90 -0.65 -9.54
N LYS A 69 3.63 -0.34 -10.81
CA LYS A 69 2.43 -0.82 -11.49
C LYS A 69 2.37 -2.34 -11.53
N GLU A 70 3.48 -2.97 -11.82
CA GLU A 70 3.56 -4.43 -11.88
C GLU A 70 3.32 -5.04 -10.50
N TYR A 71 3.98 -4.52 -9.47
CA TYR A 71 3.81 -5.01 -8.11
C TYR A 71 2.38 -4.84 -7.59
N MET A 72 1.76 -3.70 -7.92
CA MET A 72 0.41 -3.37 -7.46
C MET A 72 -0.69 -3.97 -8.32
N GLY A 73 -0.33 -4.72 -9.37
CA GLY A 73 -1.28 -5.23 -10.36
C GLY A 73 -2.35 -6.18 -9.82
N GLY A 74 -2.13 -6.76 -8.63
CA GLY A 74 -3.12 -7.63 -8.00
C GLY A 74 -4.23 -6.89 -7.26
N ASN A 75 -4.13 -5.56 -7.16
CA ASN A 75 -5.11 -4.75 -6.44
C ASN A 75 -6.00 -4.00 -7.44
N ILE A 76 -7.31 -4.06 -7.23
CA ILE A 76 -8.28 -3.46 -8.14
C ILE A 76 -8.88 -2.20 -7.53
N CYS A 77 -8.91 -1.12 -8.32
CA CYS A 77 -9.61 0.12 -7.96
C CYS A 77 -10.60 0.47 -9.07
N ARG A 78 -11.88 0.37 -8.77
CA ARG A 78 -12.95 0.67 -9.74
C ARG A 78 -13.02 2.17 -10.06
N CYS A 79 -12.54 3.02 -9.16
CA CYS A 79 -12.51 4.47 -9.39
C CYS A 79 -11.32 4.91 -10.25
N GLY A 80 -10.35 4.04 -10.45
CA GLY A 80 -9.21 4.34 -11.32
C GLY A 80 -8.17 5.26 -10.71
N ALA A 81 -7.97 5.20 -9.40
CA ALA A 81 -7.00 6.07 -8.71
C ALA A 81 -5.54 5.63 -8.91
N TYR A 82 -5.27 4.75 -9.85
CA TYR A 82 -3.93 4.15 -10.04
C TYR A 82 -2.81 5.16 -10.24
N PRO A 83 -2.95 6.22 -11.09
CA PRO A 83 -1.84 7.17 -11.26
C PRO A 83 -1.47 7.88 -9.96
N ASN A 84 -2.45 8.25 -9.17
CA ASN A 84 -2.22 8.94 -7.90
C ASN A 84 -1.58 8.01 -6.87
N ILE A 85 -1.96 6.72 -6.89
CA ILE A 85 -1.35 5.70 -6.04
C ILE A 85 0.13 5.54 -6.36
N VAL A 86 0.48 5.49 -7.64
CA VAL A 86 1.89 5.39 -8.07
C VAL A 86 2.68 6.61 -7.59
N GLU A 87 2.13 7.80 -7.72
CA GLU A 87 2.80 9.03 -7.25
C GLU A 87 3.00 9.02 -5.74
N ALA A 88 2.00 8.58 -4.98
CA ALA A 88 2.12 8.48 -3.53
C ALA A 88 3.25 7.54 -3.12
N ILE A 89 3.35 6.39 -3.77
CA ILE A 89 4.40 5.40 -3.48
C ILE A 89 5.78 5.96 -3.83
N LEU A 90 5.90 6.64 -4.96
CA LEU A 90 7.16 7.26 -5.37
C LEU A 90 7.62 8.34 -4.39
N GLU A 91 6.69 9.13 -3.86
CA GLU A 91 7.03 10.16 -2.88
C GLU A 91 7.61 9.54 -1.61
N VAL A 92 6.98 8.49 -1.10
CA VAL A 92 7.49 7.80 0.09
C VAL A 92 8.87 7.22 -0.16
N LYS A 93 9.07 6.62 -1.32
CA LYS A 93 10.37 6.05 -1.70
C LYS A 93 11.45 7.13 -1.79
N LYS A 94 11.14 8.27 -2.42
CA LYS A 94 12.09 9.37 -2.60
C LYS A 94 12.41 10.08 -1.30
N SER A 95 11.46 10.16 -0.37
CA SER A 95 11.67 10.84 0.91
C SER A 95 12.65 10.09 1.80
N GLY A 96 12.89 8.82 1.51
CA GLY A 96 13.78 7.99 2.33
C GLY A 96 13.18 7.62 3.69
N VAL A 97 11.89 7.84 3.87
CA VAL A 97 11.22 7.51 5.12
C VAL A 97 11.19 6.00 5.29
N LYS A 98 11.50 5.55 6.49
CA LYS A 98 11.48 4.13 6.83
C LYS A 98 10.05 3.65 7.00
N VAL A 99 9.65 2.65 6.22
CA VAL A 99 8.30 2.07 6.27
C VAL A 99 8.21 0.81 7.13
#